data_74c7963b748ff431e3e874869fabf132
#
_entry.id   74c7963b748ff431e3e874869fabf132
#
_cell.length_a   1.000
_cell.length_b   1.000
_cell.length_c   1.000
_cell.angle_alpha   90.00
_cell.angle_beta   90.00
_cell.angle_gamma   90.00
#
_symmetry.space_group_name_H-M   'P 1'
#
loop_
_entity.id
_entity.type
_entity.pdbx_description
1 polymer ?
#
loop_
_entity_poly.entity_id
_entity_poly.type
_entity_poly.pdbx_seq_one_letter_code
_entity_poly.pdbx_strand_id
1 'polypeptide(L)'
;LARPLMFTGEAMFPWMFEQMPELKPFKPAMDLLMEDTSWDKIYDPQRLACNEVPLQAAVYFDDMYVDSGMQLDTLSRVGNSHAWVTNEFEHDGLHGSVVFKHLFDEALNRGDLRQIF
;
A
#
# COMPACT_ATOMS: atom_id res chain seq x y z
N LEU A 1 -17.94 -31.15 1.86
CA LEU A 1 -17.23 -30.26 0.93
C LEU A 1 -15.89 -29.91 1.58
N ALA A 2 -14.76 -30.31 0.94
CA ALA A 2 -13.44 -29.87 1.38
C ALA A 2 -13.38 -28.35 1.28
N ARG A 3 -12.90 -27.68 2.35
CA ARG A 3 -12.63 -26.24 2.28
C ARG A 3 -11.43 -26.01 1.35
N PRO A 4 -11.47 -24.99 0.49
CA PRO A 4 -10.32 -24.68 -0.34
C PRO A 4 -9.12 -24.33 0.55
N LEU A 5 -7.93 -24.75 0.12
CA LEU A 5 -6.69 -24.27 0.74
C LEU A 5 -6.53 -22.80 0.39
N MET A 6 -6.36 -21.97 1.42
CA MET A 6 -6.16 -20.53 1.28
C MET A 6 -4.71 -20.20 1.60
N PHE A 7 -4.09 -19.39 0.77
CA PHE A 7 -2.81 -18.78 1.10
C PHE A 7 -3.02 -17.67 2.12
N THR A 8 -2.09 -17.54 3.07
CA THR A 8 -2.17 -16.49 4.11
C THR A 8 -1.51 -15.18 3.66
N GLY A 9 -0.77 -15.20 2.56
CA GLY A 9 0.05 -14.07 2.15
C GLY A 9 1.06 -13.71 3.24
N GLU A 10 1.22 -12.45 3.51
CA GLU A 10 2.06 -11.92 4.58
C GLU A 10 1.27 -11.64 5.88
N ALA A 11 0.00 -12.02 5.93
CA ALA A 11 -0.82 -11.82 7.12
C ALA A 11 -0.41 -12.74 8.26
N MET A 12 -0.36 -12.18 9.48
CA MET A 12 -0.04 -12.91 10.71
C MET A 12 -1.34 -13.19 11.47
N PHE A 13 -1.58 -14.46 11.77
CA PHE A 13 -2.80 -14.89 12.46
C PHE A 13 -2.44 -15.47 13.85
N PRO A 14 -3.30 -15.30 14.87
CA PRO A 14 -3.06 -15.81 16.21
C PRO A 14 -2.73 -17.30 16.26
N TRP A 15 -3.41 -18.13 15.46
CA TRP A 15 -3.16 -19.57 15.41
C TRP A 15 -1.74 -19.94 14.98
N MET A 16 -1.04 -19.08 14.23
CA MET A 16 0.36 -19.31 13.84
C MET A 16 1.27 -19.36 15.08
N PHE A 17 1.02 -18.48 16.06
CA PHE A 17 1.75 -18.44 17.31
C PHE A 17 1.42 -19.61 18.24
N GLU A 18 0.39 -20.36 17.96
CA GLU A 18 0.03 -21.58 18.69
C GLU A 18 0.59 -22.85 18.07
N GLN A 19 0.66 -22.88 16.73
CA GLN A 19 0.95 -24.10 15.98
C GLN A 19 2.38 -24.16 15.44
N MET A 20 2.97 -23.01 15.08
CA MET A 20 4.31 -22.94 14.49
C MET A 20 5.38 -22.83 15.57
N PRO A 21 6.29 -23.83 15.72
CA PRO A 21 7.28 -23.85 16.79
C PRO A 21 8.13 -22.59 16.89
N GLU A 22 8.49 -22.01 15.75
CA GLU A 22 9.33 -20.81 15.63
C GLU A 22 8.63 -19.55 16.17
N LEU A 23 7.30 -19.50 16.11
CA LEU A 23 6.50 -18.35 16.54
C LEU A 23 5.98 -18.48 17.98
N LYS A 24 5.90 -19.70 18.52
CA LYS A 24 5.40 -19.93 19.89
C LYS A 24 6.06 -19.05 20.97
N PRO A 25 7.40 -18.84 20.97
CA PRO A 25 8.04 -17.99 21.97
C PRO A 25 7.55 -16.53 21.95
N PHE A 26 7.02 -16.07 20.83
CA PHE A 26 6.55 -14.69 20.65
C PHE A 26 5.07 -14.52 20.99
N LYS A 27 4.33 -15.61 21.30
CA LYS A 27 2.90 -15.55 21.59
C LYS A 27 2.55 -14.52 22.67
N PRO A 28 3.23 -14.44 23.82
CA PRO A 28 2.88 -13.47 24.85
C PRO A 28 2.99 -12.01 24.37
N ALA A 29 3.99 -11.69 23.54
CA ALA A 29 4.14 -10.37 22.97
C ALA A 29 3.04 -10.09 21.92
N MET A 30 2.69 -11.09 21.12
CA MET A 30 1.61 -10.99 20.15
C MET A 30 0.27 -10.74 20.84
N ASP A 31 -0.05 -11.48 21.91
CA ASP A 31 -1.29 -11.32 22.66
C ASP A 31 -1.42 -9.88 23.22
N LEU A 32 -0.34 -9.32 23.78
CA LEU A 32 -0.31 -7.93 24.25
C LEU A 32 -0.54 -6.91 23.12
N LEU A 33 0.09 -7.12 21.96
CA LEU A 33 -0.09 -6.24 20.82
C LEU A 33 -1.51 -6.29 20.25
N MET A 34 -2.13 -7.48 20.26
CA MET A 34 -3.50 -7.67 19.77
C MET A 34 -4.57 -7.12 20.74
N GLU A 35 -4.27 -7.04 22.03
CA GLU A 35 -5.15 -6.43 23.03
C GLU A 35 -5.08 -4.90 23.03
N ASP A 36 -3.97 -4.34 22.54
CA ASP A 36 -3.80 -2.89 22.46
C ASP A 36 -4.67 -2.31 21.34
N THR A 37 -5.65 -1.52 21.72
CA THR A 37 -6.53 -0.77 20.82
C THR A 37 -6.24 0.73 20.80
N SER A 38 -5.16 1.16 21.44
CA SER A 38 -4.78 2.57 21.64
C SER A 38 -3.94 3.13 20.47
N TRP A 39 -4.13 2.61 19.25
CA TRP A 39 -3.40 3.04 18.07
C TRP A 39 -3.78 4.47 17.67
N ASP A 40 -2.77 5.33 17.59
CA ASP A 40 -2.95 6.67 17.07
C ASP A 40 -3.22 6.64 15.55
N LYS A 41 -3.92 7.67 15.09
CA LYS A 41 -4.13 7.86 13.65
C LYS A 41 -2.79 8.19 12.99
N ILE A 42 -2.37 7.36 12.05
CA ILE A 42 -1.13 7.57 11.27
C ILE A 42 -1.32 8.67 10.23
N TYR A 43 -2.55 8.86 9.73
CA TYR A 43 -2.86 9.79 8.65
C TYR A 43 -3.86 10.85 9.11
N ASP A 44 -3.68 12.07 8.61
CA ASP A 44 -4.64 13.17 8.70
C ASP A 44 -5.33 13.35 7.33
N PRO A 45 -6.55 12.82 7.14
CA PRO A 45 -7.25 12.91 5.86
C PRO A 45 -7.58 14.34 5.44
N GLN A 46 -7.80 15.24 6.41
CA GLN A 46 -8.12 16.64 6.09
C GLN A 46 -6.89 17.36 5.55
N ARG A 47 -5.74 17.12 6.16
CA ARG A 47 -4.47 17.66 5.67
C ARG A 47 -4.07 17.06 4.33
N LEU A 48 -4.27 15.76 4.13
CA LEU A 48 -4.02 15.11 2.85
C LEU A 48 -4.92 15.63 1.74
N ALA A 49 -6.19 15.93 2.02
CA ALA A 49 -7.09 16.52 1.04
C ALA A 49 -6.63 17.92 0.56
N CYS A 50 -5.90 18.64 1.40
CA CYS A 50 -5.32 19.96 1.08
C CYS A 50 -3.85 19.86 0.63
N ASN A 51 -3.37 18.68 0.25
CA ASN A 51 -1.99 18.49 -0.17
C ASN A 51 -1.69 19.24 -1.48
N GLU A 52 -0.67 20.08 -1.45
CA GLU A 52 -0.20 20.86 -2.60
C GLU A 52 1.01 20.20 -3.29
N VAL A 53 1.67 19.28 -2.60
CA VAL A 53 2.84 18.57 -3.15
C VAL A 53 2.36 17.58 -4.22
N PRO A 54 2.89 17.65 -5.45
CA PRO A 54 2.50 16.73 -6.50
C PRO A 54 2.80 15.28 -6.12
N LEU A 55 1.80 14.42 -6.18
CA LEU A 55 1.90 12.98 -5.93
C LEU A 55 1.60 12.22 -7.23
N GLN A 56 2.57 11.44 -7.68
CA GLN A 56 2.39 10.51 -8.80
C GLN A 56 2.36 9.08 -8.26
N ALA A 57 1.34 8.32 -8.63
CA ALA A 57 1.16 6.94 -8.15
C ALA A 57 0.94 5.98 -9.32
N ALA A 58 1.68 4.89 -9.34
CA ALA A 58 1.34 3.74 -10.17
C ALA A 58 0.37 2.84 -9.39
N VAL A 59 -0.76 2.54 -9.98
CA VAL A 59 -1.77 1.64 -9.45
C VAL A 59 -1.80 0.41 -10.33
N TYR A 60 -1.40 -0.73 -9.77
CA TYR A 60 -1.41 -2.00 -10.50
C TYR A 60 -2.78 -2.64 -10.37
N PHE A 61 -3.45 -2.84 -11.52
CA PHE A 61 -4.84 -3.28 -11.53
C PHE A 61 -5.03 -4.69 -10.93
N ASP A 62 -4.08 -5.59 -11.19
CA ASP A 62 -4.10 -6.98 -10.74
C ASP A 62 -3.21 -7.22 -9.50
N ASP A 63 -2.90 -6.18 -8.72
CA ASP A 63 -2.09 -6.27 -7.51
C ASP A 63 -2.76 -7.15 -6.46
N MET A 64 -2.08 -8.23 -6.07
CA MET A 64 -2.58 -9.17 -5.05
C MET A 64 -2.34 -8.67 -3.61
N TYR A 65 -1.48 -7.69 -3.39
CA TYR A 65 -1.13 -7.16 -2.07
C TYR A 65 -1.93 -5.92 -1.72
N VAL A 66 -2.11 -5.03 -2.69
CA VAL A 66 -2.80 -3.76 -2.47
C VAL A 66 -3.92 -3.61 -3.50
N ASP A 67 -5.15 -3.72 -3.06
CA ASP A 67 -6.34 -3.60 -3.91
C ASP A 67 -6.36 -2.27 -4.66
N SER A 68 -6.47 -2.35 -5.99
CA SER A 68 -6.44 -1.18 -6.87
C SER A 68 -7.60 -0.21 -6.63
N GLY A 69 -8.77 -0.72 -6.26
CA GLY A 69 -9.92 0.11 -5.90
C GLY A 69 -9.68 0.91 -4.63
N MET A 70 -9.08 0.31 -3.60
CA MET A 70 -8.71 1.00 -2.37
C MET A 70 -7.63 2.05 -2.60
N GLN A 71 -6.67 1.79 -3.49
CA GLN A 71 -5.66 2.77 -3.88
C GLN A 71 -6.29 3.98 -4.56
N LEU A 72 -7.17 3.76 -5.52
CA LEU A 72 -7.87 4.83 -6.24
C LEU A 72 -8.80 5.63 -5.32
N ASP A 73 -9.51 4.96 -4.40
CA ASP A 73 -10.31 5.65 -3.39
C ASP A 73 -9.44 6.53 -2.48
N THR A 74 -8.28 6.05 -2.06
CA THR A 74 -7.31 6.83 -1.28
C THR A 74 -6.81 8.04 -2.08
N LEU A 75 -6.37 7.83 -3.31
CA LEU A 75 -5.87 8.91 -4.17
C LEU A 75 -6.93 9.96 -4.47
N SER A 76 -8.21 9.56 -4.60
CA SER A 76 -9.31 10.51 -4.79
C SER A 76 -9.50 11.51 -3.64
N ARG A 77 -8.96 11.19 -2.46
CA ARG A 77 -9.03 12.01 -1.24
C ARG A 77 -7.74 12.75 -0.93
N VAL A 78 -6.69 12.52 -1.70
CA VAL A 78 -5.41 13.22 -1.55
C VAL A 78 -5.32 14.33 -2.59
N GLY A 79 -5.13 15.56 -2.13
CA GLY A 79 -4.98 16.72 -3.03
C GLY A 79 -3.75 16.59 -3.92
N ASN A 80 -3.82 17.13 -5.13
CA ASN A 80 -2.74 17.15 -6.12
C ASN A 80 -2.13 15.75 -6.38
N SER A 81 -2.98 14.73 -6.46
CA SER A 81 -2.57 13.35 -6.72
C SER A 81 -2.99 12.91 -8.12
N HIS A 82 -2.13 12.13 -8.76
CA HIS A 82 -2.34 11.60 -10.10
C HIS A 82 -2.04 10.10 -10.13
N ALA A 83 -2.97 9.31 -10.66
CA ALA A 83 -2.84 7.88 -10.78
C ALA A 83 -2.55 7.47 -12.22
N TRP A 84 -1.57 6.61 -12.41
CA TRP A 84 -1.39 5.81 -13.60
C TRP A 84 -1.82 4.38 -13.31
N VAL A 85 -2.93 3.96 -13.89
CA VAL A 85 -3.45 2.60 -13.72
C VAL A 85 -2.89 1.72 -14.83
N THR A 86 -2.26 0.63 -14.49
CA THR A 86 -1.67 -0.32 -15.42
C THR A 86 -1.87 -1.76 -14.99
N ASN A 87 -1.96 -2.68 -15.94
CA ASN A 87 -1.97 -4.13 -15.71
C ASN A 87 -0.71 -4.81 -16.27
N GLU A 88 0.32 -4.03 -16.61
CA GLU A 88 1.61 -4.56 -17.08
C GLU A 88 2.49 -5.08 -15.94
N PHE A 89 2.17 -4.70 -14.71
CA PHE A 89 2.87 -5.09 -13.49
C PHE A 89 1.84 -5.58 -12.46
N GLU A 90 2.28 -6.48 -11.56
CA GLU A 90 1.48 -6.89 -10.40
C GLU A 90 1.88 -6.07 -9.16
N HIS A 91 2.87 -6.52 -8.38
CA HIS A 91 3.38 -5.75 -7.22
C HIS A 91 4.88 -5.43 -7.35
N ASP A 92 5.45 -5.67 -8.50
CA ASP A 92 6.89 -5.69 -8.76
C ASP A 92 7.40 -4.54 -9.66
N GLY A 93 6.53 -3.62 -10.04
CA GLY A 93 6.84 -2.57 -11.02
C GLY A 93 8.05 -1.68 -10.66
N LEU A 94 8.42 -1.59 -9.39
CA LEU A 94 9.59 -0.82 -8.94
C LEU A 94 10.91 -1.58 -9.03
N HIS A 95 10.92 -2.88 -9.37
CA HIS A 95 12.15 -3.64 -9.56
C HIS A 95 12.96 -3.20 -10.79
N GLY A 96 12.37 -2.40 -11.66
CA GLY A 96 13.00 -1.78 -12.82
C GLY A 96 12.83 -0.26 -12.84
N SER A 97 13.42 0.38 -13.84
CA SER A 97 13.32 1.84 -14.00
C SER A 97 12.07 2.31 -14.77
N VAL A 98 11.29 1.39 -15.35
CA VAL A 98 10.19 1.71 -16.28
C VAL A 98 9.11 2.51 -15.58
N VAL A 99 8.61 2.03 -14.45
CA VAL A 99 7.55 2.70 -13.67
C VAL A 99 8.02 4.06 -13.19
N PHE A 100 9.20 4.13 -12.59
CA PHE A 100 9.76 5.41 -12.13
C PHE A 100 9.89 6.41 -13.27
N LYS A 101 10.43 5.98 -14.41
CA LYS A 101 10.59 6.85 -15.58
C LYS A 101 9.24 7.37 -16.08
N HIS A 102 8.23 6.49 -16.16
CA HIS A 102 6.88 6.88 -16.59
C HIS A 102 6.30 7.95 -15.66
N LEU A 103 6.31 7.72 -14.36
CA LEU A 103 5.78 8.69 -13.37
C LEU A 103 6.53 10.02 -13.39
N PHE A 104 7.84 9.96 -13.58
CA PHE A 104 8.68 11.16 -13.68
C PHE A 104 8.38 11.96 -14.95
N ASP A 105 8.28 11.29 -16.10
CA ASP A 105 7.93 11.93 -17.38
C ASP A 105 6.51 12.55 -17.30
N GLU A 106 5.56 11.88 -16.65
CA GLU A 106 4.22 12.43 -16.42
C GLU A 106 4.26 13.70 -15.56
N ALA A 107 5.04 13.70 -14.48
CA ALA A 107 5.22 14.87 -13.62
C ALA A 107 5.86 16.05 -14.39
N LEU A 108 6.86 15.77 -15.23
CA LEU A 108 7.47 16.77 -16.11
C LEU A 108 6.45 17.36 -17.10
N ASN A 109 5.68 16.50 -17.76
CA ASN A 109 4.69 16.89 -18.76
C ASN A 109 3.57 17.77 -18.17
N ARG A 110 3.18 17.51 -16.94
CA ARG A 110 2.21 18.33 -16.19
C ARG A 110 2.80 19.64 -15.69
N GLY A 111 4.12 19.74 -15.62
CA GLY A 111 4.82 20.90 -15.07
C GLY A 111 4.95 20.88 -13.55
N ASP A 112 4.69 19.76 -12.92
CA ASP A 112 4.76 19.59 -11.45
C ASP A 112 6.15 19.83 -10.89
N LEU A 113 7.21 19.62 -11.71
CA LEU A 113 8.59 19.80 -11.32
C LEU A 113 9.16 21.20 -11.63
N ARG A 114 8.42 22.08 -12.24
CA ARG A 114 8.90 23.42 -12.65
C ARG A 114 9.23 24.34 -11.47
N GLN A 115 8.72 24.02 -10.29
CA GLN A 115 8.99 24.82 -9.08
C GLN A 115 10.22 24.35 -8.29
N ILE A 116 10.86 23.27 -8.72
CA ILE A 116 11.98 22.64 -8.02
C ILE A 116 13.33 23.01 -8.66
N PHE A 117 13.31 23.52 -9.90
CA PHE A 117 14.52 23.89 -10.66
C PHE A 117 14.49 25.33 -11.15
#